data_62f70363bf0f82e5978b4f8a654c1729
#
_entry.id   62f70363bf0f82e5978b4f8a654c1729
#
_cell.length_a   1.000
_cell.length_b   1.000
_cell.length_c   1.000
_cell.angle_alpha   90.00
_cell.angle_beta   90.00
_cell.angle_gamma   90.00
#
_symmetry.space_group_name_H-M   'P 1'
#
loop_
_entity.id
_entity.type
_entity.pdbx_description
1 polymer ?
#
loop_
_entity_poly.entity_id
_entity_poly.type
_entity_poly.pdbx_seq_one_letter_code
_entity_poly.pdbx_strand_id
1 'polypeptide(L)'
;TRHLRSTRSDDVSASRTSENLAKIPYLRGNQVELLVDGEATFDSIFEGISKAEKYVLVQFFIVKDDELGRALKEAVLERARAGVRVHVLYDEMGSNTLPKSYVNELREAGVEILDFHTRKGPGNRFQINFRNHRKIVVVDGKTAWVGGHNVGDEYMGRDPEFGHWRDTHVKITGPSVMSVQLSFLEDWYWASEKTPEFHWDPHIVTDQGADVLIYPTGPADRLENATLMFLTGINAAQKRLWIASPYFVPDESIMNALHLAALRGVDVRILIPDKADHLLVYLAAFSYFEEAAATGIRFFRYMDGFLHQKVVLIDDEIAAVGTANFDNRSFRLNFEVMAVVANPAFAAEVEQMF
;
A
#
# COMPACT_ATOMS: atom_id res chain seq x y z
N THR A 1 25.54 -3.58 6.53
CA THR A 1 24.69 -3.29 5.34
C THR A 1 25.02 -4.19 4.13
N ARG A 2 26.30 -4.66 3.97
CA ARG A 2 26.68 -5.54 2.83
C ARG A 2 26.07 -6.95 2.89
N HIS A 3 25.76 -7.48 4.07
CA HIS A 3 25.21 -8.81 4.25
C HIS A 3 23.69 -8.93 4.02
N LEU A 4 23.00 -7.79 3.85
CA LEU A 4 21.53 -7.75 3.67
C LEU A 4 21.12 -7.56 2.21
N ARG A 5 22.04 -7.49 1.24
CA ARG A 5 21.72 -7.30 -0.19
C ARG A 5 21.51 -8.63 -0.92
N SER A 6 20.54 -8.68 -1.84
CA SER A 6 20.29 -9.81 -2.73
C SER A 6 21.48 -10.08 -3.68
N THR A 7 21.77 -11.35 -3.99
CA THR A 7 22.90 -11.78 -4.84
C THR A 7 22.48 -12.55 -6.10
N ARG A 8 21.19 -12.54 -6.50
CA ARG A 8 20.79 -13.18 -7.76
C ARG A 8 21.23 -12.33 -8.97
N SER A 9 21.97 -12.92 -9.91
CA SER A 9 22.73 -12.23 -10.95
C SER A 9 21.91 -11.80 -12.19
N ASP A 10 20.75 -12.40 -12.46
CA ASP A 10 20.02 -12.18 -13.71
C ASP A 10 18.91 -11.12 -13.60
N ASP A 11 18.53 -10.74 -12.38
CA ASP A 11 17.54 -9.71 -12.08
C ASP A 11 18.18 -8.39 -11.56
N VAL A 12 19.51 -8.31 -11.66
CA VAL A 12 20.31 -7.21 -11.04
C VAL A 12 19.92 -5.84 -11.58
N SER A 13 19.47 -5.76 -12.82
CA SER A 13 19.16 -4.46 -13.46
C SER A 13 17.82 -3.87 -12.97
N ALA A 14 16.76 -4.67 -12.91
CA ALA A 14 15.44 -4.24 -12.45
C ALA A 14 15.42 -3.99 -10.94
N SER A 15 16.00 -4.90 -10.14
CA SER A 15 16.15 -4.74 -8.69
C SER A 15 16.95 -3.50 -8.33
N ARG A 16 18.09 -3.27 -9.02
CA ARG A 16 18.93 -2.09 -8.80
C ARG A 16 18.23 -0.79 -9.19
N THR A 17 17.45 -0.81 -10.27
CA THR A 17 16.64 0.34 -10.68
C THR A 17 15.62 0.67 -9.61
N SER A 18 14.89 -0.33 -9.10
CA SER A 18 13.90 -0.17 -8.05
C SER A 18 14.51 0.37 -6.75
N GLU A 19 15.66 -0.16 -6.32
CA GLU A 19 16.39 0.34 -5.14
C GLU A 19 16.84 1.80 -5.30
N ASN A 20 17.34 2.17 -6.47
CA ASN A 20 17.78 3.54 -6.74
C ASN A 20 16.62 4.54 -6.75
N LEU A 21 15.47 4.15 -7.30
CA LEU A 21 14.26 4.97 -7.31
C LEU A 21 13.65 5.09 -5.92
N ALA A 22 13.52 3.98 -5.19
CA ALA A 22 13.00 3.96 -3.82
C ALA A 22 13.97 4.61 -2.82
N LYS A 23 15.27 4.70 -3.16
CA LYS A 23 16.37 5.06 -2.25
C LYS A 23 16.49 4.16 -1.02
N ILE A 24 15.88 3.00 -1.09
CA ILE A 24 15.81 1.98 -0.05
C ILE A 24 16.24 0.65 -0.71
N PRO A 25 17.07 -0.18 -0.07
CA PRO A 25 17.47 -1.47 -0.63
C PRO A 25 16.41 -2.55 -0.38
N TYR A 26 16.44 -3.62 -1.18
CA TYR A 26 15.83 -4.88 -0.78
C TYR A 26 16.50 -5.39 0.50
N LEU A 27 15.70 -5.70 1.51
CA LEU A 27 16.17 -6.27 2.76
C LEU A 27 15.74 -7.73 2.85
N ARG A 28 16.68 -8.59 3.24
CA ARG A 28 16.49 -10.04 3.37
C ARG A 28 16.01 -10.44 4.75
N GLY A 29 15.51 -11.67 4.86
CA GLY A 29 15.20 -12.27 6.14
C GLY A 29 13.86 -11.84 6.72
N ASN A 30 12.93 -11.41 5.87
CA ASN A 30 11.58 -11.09 6.27
C ASN A 30 10.68 -12.32 6.20
N GLN A 31 9.76 -12.41 7.16
CA GLN A 31 8.55 -13.21 7.05
C GLN A 31 7.44 -12.31 6.49
N VAL A 32 6.75 -12.80 5.46
CA VAL A 32 5.65 -12.08 4.81
C VAL A 32 4.41 -12.97 4.83
N GLU A 33 3.27 -12.41 5.19
CA GLU A 33 1.98 -13.08 5.24
C GLU A 33 1.00 -12.28 4.37
N LEU A 34 0.33 -12.97 3.43
CA LEU A 34 -0.70 -12.39 2.60
C LEU A 34 -2.02 -12.36 3.37
N LEU A 35 -2.63 -11.19 3.50
CA LEU A 35 -3.91 -11.01 4.17
C LEU A 35 -4.95 -10.60 3.13
N VAL A 36 -5.91 -11.48 2.91
CA VAL A 36 -6.96 -11.30 1.92
C VAL A 36 -8.25 -10.91 2.62
N ASP A 37 -8.85 -9.82 2.16
CA ASP A 37 -10.09 -9.23 2.67
C ASP A 37 -10.00 -8.61 4.08
N GLY A 38 -11.05 -7.91 4.48
CA GLY A 38 -11.05 -7.09 5.68
C GLY A 38 -10.92 -7.89 6.98
N GLU A 39 -11.59 -9.03 7.10
CA GLU A 39 -11.59 -9.85 8.31
C GLU A 39 -10.17 -10.31 8.67
N ALA A 40 -9.49 -10.99 7.75
CA ALA A 40 -8.11 -11.44 7.97
C ALA A 40 -7.16 -10.27 8.25
N THR A 41 -7.35 -9.15 7.55
CA THR A 41 -6.51 -7.96 7.70
C THR A 41 -6.66 -7.32 9.08
N PHE A 42 -7.88 -7.01 9.50
CA PHE A 42 -8.10 -6.29 10.74
C PHE A 42 -7.95 -7.17 11.98
N ASP A 43 -8.27 -8.46 11.91
CA ASP A 43 -7.95 -9.41 12.97
C ASP A 43 -6.44 -9.46 13.24
N SER A 44 -5.63 -9.54 12.16
CA SER A 44 -4.18 -9.52 12.26
C SER A 44 -3.64 -8.20 12.81
N ILE A 45 -4.18 -7.05 12.37
CA ILE A 45 -3.79 -5.72 12.86
C ILE A 45 -4.14 -5.58 14.35
N PHE A 46 -5.36 -5.92 14.77
CA PHE A 46 -5.79 -5.80 16.16
C PHE A 46 -5.02 -6.75 17.08
N GLU A 47 -4.75 -7.98 16.63
CA GLU A 47 -3.87 -8.89 17.34
C GLU A 47 -2.48 -8.28 17.53
N GLY A 48 -1.91 -7.68 16.49
CA GLY A 48 -0.62 -7.01 16.58
C GLY A 48 -0.63 -5.82 17.54
N ILE A 49 -1.63 -4.94 17.45
CA ILE A 49 -1.79 -3.79 18.34
C ILE A 49 -1.93 -4.25 19.79
N SER A 50 -2.72 -5.30 20.07
CA SER A 50 -2.91 -5.81 21.44
C SER A 50 -1.63 -6.29 22.11
N LYS A 51 -0.63 -6.69 21.31
CA LYS A 51 0.69 -7.17 21.77
C LYS A 51 1.75 -6.08 21.85
N ALA A 52 1.42 -4.84 21.49
CA ALA A 52 2.37 -3.74 21.49
C ALA A 52 2.88 -3.43 22.91
N GLU A 53 4.20 -3.30 23.04
CA GLU A 53 4.89 -3.02 24.31
C GLU A 53 5.49 -1.62 24.37
N LYS A 54 5.90 -1.04 23.24
CA LYS A 54 6.66 0.20 23.17
C LYS A 54 5.93 1.31 22.42
N TYR A 55 5.48 1.02 21.20
CA TYR A 55 4.72 1.97 20.40
C TYR A 55 3.90 1.32 19.29
N VAL A 56 2.85 2.04 18.90
CA VAL A 56 2.00 1.73 17.74
C VAL A 56 1.97 2.93 16.82
N LEU A 57 2.22 2.71 15.52
CA LEU A 57 2.06 3.70 14.47
C LEU A 57 0.91 3.28 13.58
N VAL A 58 -0.04 4.18 13.35
CA VAL A 58 -1.24 3.94 12.54
C VAL A 58 -1.38 5.06 11.53
N GLN A 59 -1.49 4.72 10.25
CA GLN A 59 -1.74 5.68 9.19
C GLN A 59 -2.74 5.11 8.20
N PHE A 60 -3.82 5.87 7.93
CA PHE A 60 -4.83 5.53 6.94
C PHE A 60 -5.29 6.76 6.17
N PHE A 61 -5.67 6.55 4.91
CA PHE A 61 -6.29 7.60 4.10
C PHE A 61 -7.70 7.92 4.59
N ILE A 62 -8.52 6.89 4.83
CA ILE A 62 -9.89 7.03 5.37
C ILE A 62 -9.96 6.37 6.74
N VAL A 63 -10.50 7.13 7.69
CA VAL A 63 -10.94 6.63 9.01
C VAL A 63 -12.36 7.14 9.22
N LYS A 64 -13.31 6.24 9.51
CA LYS A 64 -14.70 6.53 9.81
C LYS A 64 -15.03 6.27 11.29
N ASP A 65 -16.07 6.91 11.81
CA ASP A 65 -16.61 6.61 13.15
C ASP A 65 -17.81 5.64 13.03
N ASP A 66 -17.50 4.45 12.49
CA ASP A 66 -18.40 3.31 12.38
C ASP A 66 -17.96 2.15 13.29
N GLU A 67 -18.43 0.93 13.05
CA GLU A 67 -18.10 -0.21 13.92
C GLU A 67 -16.60 -0.51 13.89
N LEU A 68 -16.01 -0.60 12.68
CA LEU A 68 -14.57 -0.84 12.52
C LEU A 68 -13.72 0.31 13.06
N GLY A 69 -14.11 1.56 12.77
CA GLY A 69 -13.39 2.73 13.27
C GLY A 69 -13.41 2.84 14.79
N ARG A 70 -14.52 2.47 15.42
CA ARG A 70 -14.61 2.39 16.89
C ARG A 70 -13.77 1.25 17.45
N ALA A 71 -13.72 0.09 16.77
CA ALA A 71 -12.84 -1.01 17.18
C ALA A 71 -11.36 -0.60 17.13
N LEU A 72 -10.94 0.10 16.08
CA LEU A 72 -9.58 0.67 16.01
C LEU A 72 -9.32 1.67 17.14
N LYS A 73 -10.28 2.59 17.40
CA LYS A 73 -10.18 3.56 18.49
C LYS A 73 -9.96 2.87 19.83
N GLU A 74 -10.77 1.90 20.16
CA GLU A 74 -10.63 1.16 21.44
C GLU A 74 -9.29 0.41 21.53
N ALA A 75 -8.84 -0.25 20.47
CA ALA A 75 -7.56 -0.96 20.46
C ALA A 75 -6.37 -0.01 20.75
N VAL A 76 -6.34 1.17 20.14
CA VAL A 76 -5.25 2.14 20.40
C VAL A 76 -5.40 2.85 21.76
N LEU A 77 -6.62 3.09 22.23
CA LEU A 77 -6.89 3.64 23.57
C LEU A 77 -6.43 2.67 24.67
N GLU A 78 -6.70 1.37 24.51
CA GLU A 78 -6.23 0.35 25.44
C GLU A 78 -4.71 0.36 25.57
N ARG A 79 -3.98 0.45 24.45
CA ARG A 79 -2.51 0.52 24.49
C ARG A 79 -2.00 1.82 25.09
N ALA A 80 -2.60 2.96 24.76
CA ALA A 80 -2.23 4.24 25.36
C ALA A 80 -2.42 4.22 26.90
N ARG A 81 -3.55 3.68 27.39
CA ARG A 81 -3.79 3.50 28.84
C ARG A 81 -2.79 2.56 29.50
N ALA A 82 -2.25 1.60 28.75
CA ALA A 82 -1.20 0.70 29.22
C ALA A 82 0.21 1.33 29.18
N GLY A 83 0.34 2.61 28.77
CA GLY A 83 1.59 3.33 28.70
C GLY A 83 2.39 3.15 27.39
N VAL A 84 1.79 2.50 26.39
CA VAL A 84 2.36 2.36 25.05
C VAL A 84 2.19 3.69 24.30
N ARG A 85 3.23 4.16 23.64
CA ARG A 85 3.14 5.38 22.80
C ARG A 85 2.36 5.07 21.55
N VAL A 86 1.34 5.87 21.24
CA VAL A 86 0.51 5.69 20.05
C VAL A 86 0.53 6.94 19.20
N HIS A 87 0.85 6.76 17.92
CA HIS A 87 0.86 7.83 16.92
C HIS A 87 -0.12 7.45 15.79
N VAL A 88 -1.12 8.31 15.57
CA VAL A 88 -2.14 8.11 14.54
C VAL A 88 -2.07 9.26 13.53
N LEU A 89 -1.99 8.92 12.25
CA LEU A 89 -2.01 9.87 11.13
C LEU A 89 -3.15 9.51 10.18
N TYR A 90 -3.98 10.48 9.80
CA TYR A 90 -5.04 10.28 8.83
C TYR A 90 -5.06 11.42 7.80
N ASP A 91 -5.54 11.15 6.58
CA ASP A 91 -5.68 12.21 5.57
C ASP A 91 -6.93 13.07 5.85
N GLU A 92 -6.75 14.40 5.88
CA GLU A 92 -7.82 15.36 6.17
C GLU A 92 -9.02 15.22 5.23
N MET A 93 -8.75 14.98 3.95
CA MET A 93 -9.81 14.91 2.93
C MET A 93 -10.45 13.54 2.84
N GLY A 94 -9.64 12.48 2.99
CA GLY A 94 -10.14 11.12 3.02
C GLY A 94 -11.02 10.86 4.24
N SER A 95 -10.67 11.48 5.39
CA SER A 95 -11.37 11.31 6.66
C SER A 95 -12.22 12.53 7.04
N ASN A 96 -12.75 13.25 6.05
CA ASN A 96 -13.50 14.51 6.27
C ASN A 96 -14.81 14.36 7.08
N THR A 97 -15.31 13.14 7.21
CA THR A 97 -16.49 12.79 8.02
C THR A 97 -16.15 12.37 9.44
N LEU A 98 -14.84 12.23 9.78
CA LEU A 98 -14.43 11.82 11.12
C LEU A 98 -14.78 12.92 12.14
N PRO A 99 -15.60 12.62 13.17
CA PRO A 99 -16.06 13.65 14.10
C PRO A 99 -14.91 14.10 15.02
N LYS A 100 -14.95 15.38 15.40
CA LYS A 100 -13.97 15.95 16.34
C LYS A 100 -13.95 15.24 17.71
N SER A 101 -15.09 14.70 18.15
CA SER A 101 -15.18 13.90 19.38
C SER A 101 -14.27 12.70 19.34
N TYR A 102 -14.24 11.94 18.22
CA TYR A 102 -13.37 10.80 18.02
C TYR A 102 -11.89 11.18 18.21
N VAL A 103 -11.45 12.27 17.60
CA VAL A 103 -10.09 12.78 17.69
C VAL A 103 -9.76 13.27 19.11
N ASN A 104 -10.71 13.97 19.75
CA ASN A 104 -10.51 14.51 21.10
C ASN A 104 -10.40 13.39 22.16
N GLU A 105 -11.24 12.35 22.08
CA GLU A 105 -11.15 11.18 22.97
C GLU A 105 -9.76 10.51 22.92
N LEU A 106 -9.20 10.37 21.72
CA LEU A 106 -7.85 9.83 21.54
C LEU A 106 -6.78 10.75 22.16
N ARG A 107 -6.87 12.06 21.94
CA ARG A 107 -5.95 13.06 22.52
C ARG A 107 -5.99 13.11 24.05
N GLU A 108 -7.18 13.06 24.61
CA GLU A 108 -7.40 13.04 26.07
C GLU A 108 -6.77 11.79 26.73
N ALA A 109 -6.70 10.67 26.02
CA ALA A 109 -6.04 9.45 26.47
C ALA A 109 -4.52 9.44 26.23
N GLY A 110 -3.94 10.52 25.68
CA GLY A 110 -2.50 10.64 25.42
C GLY A 110 -2.04 10.08 24.06
N VAL A 111 -2.97 9.74 23.16
CA VAL A 111 -2.64 9.37 21.77
C VAL A 111 -2.23 10.62 21.00
N GLU A 112 -1.08 10.59 20.34
CA GLU A 112 -0.69 11.63 19.40
C GLU A 112 -1.41 11.38 18.07
N ILE A 113 -2.49 12.12 17.79
CA ILE A 113 -3.26 12.01 16.56
C ILE A 113 -3.19 13.32 15.77
N LEU A 114 -2.83 13.21 14.49
CA LEU A 114 -2.66 14.31 13.56
C LEU A 114 -3.39 14.03 12.24
N ASP A 115 -3.85 15.11 11.61
CA ASP A 115 -4.30 15.10 10.24
C ASP A 115 -3.14 15.43 9.28
N PHE A 116 -3.04 14.66 8.20
CA PHE A 116 -2.15 14.97 7.10
C PHE A 116 -2.85 15.94 6.15
N HIS A 117 -2.38 17.18 6.11
CA HIS A 117 -2.87 18.19 5.20
C HIS A 117 -1.75 18.77 4.34
N THR A 118 -2.01 18.89 3.06
CA THR A 118 -1.02 19.39 2.09
C THR A 118 -0.97 20.92 2.00
N ARG A 119 -1.79 21.62 2.78
CA ARG A 119 -1.96 23.08 2.72
C ARG A 119 -1.03 23.88 3.63
N LYS A 120 0.04 23.31 4.14
CA LYS A 120 0.98 24.05 5.00
C LYS A 120 1.73 25.13 4.22
N GLY A 121 1.62 26.38 4.71
CA GLY A 121 2.35 27.56 4.21
C GLY A 121 1.61 28.34 3.09
N PRO A 122 2.01 29.61 2.88
CA PRO A 122 1.33 30.51 1.93
C PRO A 122 1.36 30.08 0.46
N GLY A 123 2.39 29.30 0.05
CA GLY A 123 2.52 28.79 -1.32
C GLY A 123 1.68 27.55 -1.62
N ASN A 124 1.19 26.84 -0.58
CA ASN A 124 0.53 25.54 -0.74
C ASN A 124 -1.01 25.63 -0.77
N ARG A 125 -1.58 26.81 -0.72
CA ARG A 125 -3.06 27.03 -0.76
C ARG A 125 -3.75 26.44 -1.98
N PHE A 126 -3.02 26.16 -3.06
CA PHE A 126 -3.54 25.63 -4.34
C PHE A 126 -3.26 24.13 -4.52
N GLN A 127 -2.54 23.48 -3.62
CA GLN A 127 -2.22 22.05 -3.70
C GLN A 127 -3.35 21.18 -3.10
N ILE A 128 -4.59 21.45 -3.53
CA ILE A 128 -5.79 20.76 -3.04
C ILE A 128 -5.85 19.30 -3.51
N ASN A 129 -5.04 18.91 -4.49
CA ASN A 129 -5.14 17.60 -5.15
C ASN A 129 -4.25 16.51 -4.58
N PHE A 130 -3.26 16.83 -3.77
CA PHE A 130 -2.40 15.83 -3.16
C PHE A 130 -3.12 15.12 -2.01
N ARG A 131 -2.91 13.80 -1.89
CA ARG A 131 -3.50 12.96 -0.84
C ARG A 131 -2.45 12.04 -0.27
N ASN A 132 -2.52 11.84 1.03
CA ASN A 132 -1.76 10.75 1.64
C ASN A 132 -2.60 9.47 1.59
N HIS A 133 -2.34 8.67 0.55
CA HIS A 133 -3.09 7.44 0.30
C HIS A 133 -2.43 6.20 0.91
N ARG A 134 -1.37 6.35 1.69
CA ARG A 134 -0.69 5.26 2.41
C ARG A 134 -1.58 4.66 3.48
N LYS A 135 -1.50 3.35 3.69
CA LYS A 135 -2.12 2.60 4.77
C LYS A 135 -1.04 1.77 5.41
N ILE A 136 -0.66 2.17 6.62
CA ILE A 136 0.47 1.64 7.35
C ILE A 136 0.07 1.42 8.79
N VAL A 137 0.40 0.24 9.33
CA VAL A 137 0.44 0.00 10.77
C VAL A 137 1.81 -0.55 11.11
N VAL A 138 2.45 -0.05 12.18
CA VAL A 138 3.71 -0.59 12.68
C VAL A 138 3.61 -0.79 14.19
N VAL A 139 4.04 -1.95 14.65
CA VAL A 139 4.07 -2.30 16.08
C VAL A 139 5.52 -2.56 16.49
N ASP A 140 6.00 -1.77 17.46
CA ASP A 140 7.30 -1.88 18.12
C ASP A 140 8.53 -1.88 17.18
N GLY A 141 8.34 -1.49 15.91
CA GLY A 141 9.38 -1.60 14.87
C GLY A 141 9.71 -3.04 14.47
N LYS A 142 8.88 -4.00 14.87
CA LYS A 142 9.08 -5.44 14.63
C LYS A 142 8.14 -6.01 13.58
N THR A 143 6.91 -5.51 13.52
CA THR A 143 5.88 -5.97 12.61
C THR A 143 5.21 -4.78 11.95
N ALA A 144 4.93 -4.88 10.66
CA ALA A 144 4.23 -3.87 9.88
C ALA A 144 3.15 -4.48 8.99
N TRP A 145 2.12 -3.70 8.70
CA TRP A 145 1.05 -4.00 7.75
C TRP A 145 0.99 -2.89 6.71
N VAL A 146 0.90 -3.29 5.44
CA VAL A 146 0.78 -2.38 4.30
C VAL A 146 -0.22 -2.97 3.31
N GLY A 147 -1.14 -2.17 2.78
CA GLY A 147 -2.08 -2.67 1.76
C GLY A 147 -3.20 -1.71 1.39
N GLY A 148 -4.27 -2.23 0.81
CA GLY A 148 -5.32 -1.42 0.19
C GLY A 148 -6.45 -0.97 1.13
N HIS A 149 -6.72 -1.68 2.23
CA HIS A 149 -7.83 -1.39 3.13
C HIS A 149 -7.70 -0.04 3.84
N ASN A 150 -8.81 0.70 3.91
CA ASN A 150 -8.98 1.79 4.86
C ASN A 150 -9.79 1.32 6.08
N VAL A 151 -10.12 2.24 6.98
CA VAL A 151 -10.89 1.96 8.20
C VAL A 151 -12.32 2.45 8.02
N GLY A 152 -13.23 1.52 7.81
CA GLY A 152 -14.65 1.72 7.60
C GLY A 152 -15.38 0.40 7.35
N ASP A 153 -16.66 0.32 7.67
CA ASP A 153 -17.44 -0.92 7.60
C ASP A 153 -17.59 -1.46 6.18
N GLU A 154 -17.51 -0.60 5.16
CA GLU A 154 -17.50 -1.04 3.75
C GLU A 154 -16.30 -1.92 3.44
N TYR A 155 -15.14 -1.67 4.03
CA TYR A 155 -13.92 -2.48 3.83
C TYR A 155 -13.99 -3.86 4.50
N MET A 156 -15.00 -4.08 5.34
CA MET A 156 -15.35 -5.36 5.94
C MET A 156 -16.45 -6.10 5.15
N GLY A 157 -16.87 -5.56 4.01
CA GLY A 157 -17.99 -6.09 3.24
C GLY A 157 -19.36 -5.91 3.90
N ARG A 158 -19.49 -4.96 4.82
CA ARG A 158 -20.74 -4.71 5.59
C ARG A 158 -21.68 -3.73 4.90
N ASP A 159 -21.21 -3.04 3.85
CA ASP A 159 -22.03 -2.12 3.06
C ASP A 159 -22.84 -2.90 2.01
N PRO A 160 -24.20 -2.87 2.04
CA PRO A 160 -25.03 -3.61 1.12
C PRO A 160 -24.95 -3.13 -0.34
N GLU A 161 -24.48 -1.90 -0.59
CA GLU A 161 -24.32 -1.36 -1.94
C GLU A 161 -23.13 -2.04 -2.65
N PHE A 162 -22.00 -2.20 -1.94
CA PHE A 162 -20.79 -2.82 -2.48
C PHE A 162 -20.80 -4.34 -2.35
N GLY A 163 -21.40 -4.86 -1.28
CA GLY A 163 -21.35 -6.28 -0.92
C GLY A 163 -19.96 -6.71 -0.46
N HIS A 164 -19.48 -7.88 -0.93
CA HIS A 164 -18.15 -8.35 -0.62
C HIS A 164 -17.08 -7.34 -1.08
N TRP A 165 -16.18 -6.95 -0.17
CA TRP A 165 -15.09 -6.03 -0.44
C TRP A 165 -13.78 -6.80 -0.58
N ARG A 166 -13.33 -6.96 -1.83
CA ARG A 166 -12.10 -7.68 -2.15
C ARG A 166 -10.90 -6.74 -2.10
N ASP A 167 -10.07 -6.87 -1.09
CA ASP A 167 -8.83 -6.09 -0.95
C ASP A 167 -7.72 -6.94 -0.33
N THR A 168 -6.52 -6.40 -0.24
CA THR A 168 -5.33 -7.17 0.16
C THR A 168 -4.39 -6.31 0.99
N HIS A 169 -3.85 -6.91 2.06
CA HIS A 169 -2.73 -6.40 2.84
C HIS A 169 -1.60 -7.43 2.90
N VAL A 170 -0.43 -6.97 3.25
CA VAL A 170 0.69 -7.82 3.68
C VAL A 170 1.09 -7.46 5.09
N LYS A 171 1.34 -8.49 5.90
CA LYS A 171 2.01 -8.38 7.18
C LYS A 171 3.48 -8.74 6.98
N ILE A 172 4.36 -7.90 7.45
CA ILE A 172 5.81 -8.05 7.32
C ILE A 172 6.40 -8.08 8.73
N THR A 173 7.21 -9.10 9.00
CA THR A 173 8.03 -9.18 10.22
C THR A 173 9.48 -9.34 9.80
N GLY A 174 10.36 -8.45 10.24
CA GLY A 174 11.77 -8.49 9.87
C GLY A 174 12.36 -7.13 9.48
N PRO A 175 13.52 -7.12 8.81
CA PRO A 175 14.28 -5.91 8.55
C PRO A 175 13.53 -4.83 7.76
N SER A 176 12.63 -5.21 6.85
CA SER A 176 11.89 -4.25 6.01
C SER A 176 10.85 -3.43 6.76
N VAL A 177 10.51 -3.82 8.01
CA VAL A 177 9.66 -3.01 8.90
C VAL A 177 10.25 -1.62 9.13
N MET A 178 11.58 -1.49 9.18
CA MET A 178 12.23 -0.19 9.32
C MET A 178 11.96 0.74 8.12
N SER A 179 11.85 0.18 6.92
CA SER A 179 11.55 0.96 5.73
C SER A 179 10.08 1.44 5.73
N VAL A 180 9.15 0.62 6.23
CA VAL A 180 7.76 1.02 6.46
C VAL A 180 7.68 2.11 7.51
N GLN A 181 8.40 1.94 8.62
CA GLN A 181 8.48 2.92 9.70
C GLN A 181 9.09 4.26 9.25
N LEU A 182 10.11 4.21 8.38
CA LEU A 182 10.69 5.42 7.79
C LEU A 182 9.67 6.18 6.96
N SER A 183 8.89 5.48 6.14
CA SER A 183 7.82 6.08 5.33
C SER A 183 6.75 6.77 6.21
N PHE A 184 6.38 6.14 7.34
CA PHE A 184 5.49 6.78 8.31
C PHE A 184 6.14 8.02 8.95
N LEU A 185 7.42 7.94 9.33
CA LEU A 185 8.13 9.03 9.99
C LEU A 185 8.28 10.27 9.08
N GLU A 186 8.50 10.07 7.79
CA GLU A 186 8.54 11.16 6.81
C GLU A 186 7.20 11.92 6.76
N ASP A 187 6.08 11.18 6.70
CA ASP A 187 4.73 11.76 6.71
C ASP A 187 4.40 12.41 8.06
N TRP A 188 4.82 11.79 9.17
CA TRP A 188 4.67 12.34 10.50
C TRP A 188 5.43 13.64 10.67
N TYR A 189 6.68 13.68 10.19
CA TYR A 189 7.50 14.91 10.20
C TYR A 189 6.85 16.02 9.38
N TRP A 190 6.31 15.67 8.21
CA TRP A 190 5.53 16.62 7.41
C TRP A 190 4.36 17.23 8.19
N ALA A 191 3.64 16.42 8.93
CA ALA A 191 2.46 16.86 9.69
C ALA A 191 2.81 17.65 10.95
N SER A 192 3.89 17.26 11.68
CA SER A 192 4.21 17.76 13.04
C SER A 192 5.48 18.59 13.16
N GLU A 193 6.39 18.48 12.18
CA GLU A 193 7.79 18.97 12.28
C GLU A 193 8.59 18.33 13.43
N LYS A 194 8.13 17.17 13.93
CA LYS A 194 8.76 16.41 15.01
C LYS A 194 9.21 15.04 14.54
N THR A 195 10.30 14.57 15.14
CA THR A 195 10.83 13.21 14.92
C THR A 195 10.74 12.42 16.22
N PRO A 196 9.69 11.61 16.43
CA PRO A 196 9.60 10.72 17.57
C PRO A 196 10.75 9.70 17.55
N GLU A 197 11.16 9.24 18.74
CA GLU A 197 12.16 8.18 18.84
C GLU A 197 11.53 6.83 18.61
N PHE A 198 12.02 6.11 17.61
CA PHE A 198 11.63 4.75 17.26
C PHE A 198 12.83 3.80 17.35
N HIS A 199 12.54 2.49 17.36
CA HIS A 199 13.58 1.48 17.27
C HIS A 199 13.97 1.27 15.80
N TRP A 200 15.28 1.25 15.55
CA TRP A 200 15.89 1.10 14.22
C TRP A 200 16.81 -0.13 14.16
N ASP A 201 16.45 -1.19 14.88
CA ASP A 201 17.23 -2.42 14.91
C ASP A 201 16.66 -3.42 13.88
N PRO A 202 17.39 -3.76 12.80
CA PRO A 202 16.95 -4.71 11.80
C PRO A 202 17.03 -6.12 12.37
N HIS A 203 15.89 -6.68 12.70
CA HIS A 203 15.81 -8.04 13.19
C HIS A 203 15.55 -9.03 12.05
N ILE A 204 16.53 -9.88 11.73
CA ILE A 204 16.35 -10.99 10.78
C ILE A 204 15.53 -12.08 11.46
N VAL A 205 14.36 -12.41 10.87
CA VAL A 205 13.46 -13.43 11.43
C VAL A 205 13.87 -14.83 10.95
N THR A 206 14.33 -14.94 9.70
CA THR A 206 14.73 -16.21 9.11
C THR A 206 15.75 -16.02 7.99
N ASP A 207 16.75 -16.89 7.91
CA ASP A 207 17.76 -16.84 6.84
C ASP A 207 17.18 -17.21 5.46
N GLN A 208 16.04 -17.90 5.43
CA GLN A 208 15.32 -18.30 4.20
C GLN A 208 14.10 -17.42 3.93
N GLY A 209 14.03 -16.24 4.53
CA GLY A 209 12.93 -15.31 4.37
C GLY A 209 12.87 -14.62 3.01
N ALA A 210 11.81 -13.87 2.81
CA ALA A 210 11.61 -13.07 1.61
C ALA A 210 12.57 -11.86 1.55
N ASP A 211 12.97 -11.51 0.33
CA ASP A 211 13.60 -10.22 0.03
C ASP A 211 12.47 -9.21 -0.22
N VAL A 212 12.40 -8.16 0.59
CA VAL A 212 11.31 -7.16 0.51
C VAL A 212 11.88 -5.77 0.32
N LEU A 213 11.36 -5.07 -0.68
CA LEU A 213 11.57 -3.65 -0.91
C LEU A 213 10.29 -2.90 -0.57
N ILE A 214 10.36 -1.98 0.37
CA ILE A 214 9.30 -1.00 0.58
C ILE A 214 9.54 0.17 -0.36
N TYR A 215 8.54 0.48 -1.17
CA TYR A 215 8.64 1.47 -2.22
C TYR A 215 7.67 2.64 -1.95
N PRO A 216 8.09 3.65 -1.17
CA PRO A 216 7.30 4.85 -0.97
C PRO A 216 7.41 5.76 -2.20
N THR A 217 6.31 6.38 -2.58
CA THR A 217 6.26 7.39 -3.63
C THR A 217 5.45 8.60 -3.19
N GLY A 218 5.67 9.72 -3.85
CA GLY A 218 4.92 10.93 -3.56
C GLY A 218 5.14 12.05 -4.57
N PRO A 219 4.27 13.07 -4.57
CA PRO A 219 4.34 14.19 -5.51
C PRO A 219 5.58 15.09 -5.31
N ALA A 220 6.31 14.91 -4.22
CA ALA A 220 7.57 15.61 -3.94
C ALA A 220 8.80 14.91 -4.55
N ASP A 221 8.64 13.74 -5.15
CA ASP A 221 9.72 13.03 -5.81
C ASP A 221 10.24 13.84 -7.01
N ARG A 222 11.56 13.78 -7.24
CA ARG A 222 12.19 14.49 -8.38
C ARG A 222 11.80 13.90 -9.73
N LEU A 223 11.51 12.61 -9.74
CA LEU A 223 11.03 11.85 -10.89
C LEU A 223 9.63 11.33 -10.56
N GLU A 224 8.88 10.90 -11.54
CA GLU A 224 7.61 10.21 -11.35
C GLU A 224 7.88 8.77 -10.87
N ASN A 225 8.31 8.64 -9.61
CA ASN A 225 8.82 7.37 -9.07
C ASN A 225 7.79 6.24 -9.14
N ALA A 226 6.50 6.51 -8.94
CA ALA A 226 5.46 5.50 -9.08
C ALA A 226 5.34 5.01 -10.53
N THR A 227 5.29 5.91 -11.52
CA THR A 227 5.30 5.54 -12.95
C THR A 227 6.53 4.68 -13.28
N LEU A 228 7.72 5.11 -12.83
CA LEU A 228 8.97 4.40 -13.11
C LEU A 228 9.05 3.03 -12.41
N MET A 229 8.44 2.88 -11.23
CA MET A 229 8.31 1.60 -10.56
C MET A 229 7.50 0.61 -11.42
N PHE A 230 6.31 1.02 -11.86
CA PHE A 230 5.47 0.18 -12.71
C PHE A 230 6.15 -0.13 -14.05
N LEU A 231 6.76 0.86 -14.70
CA LEU A 231 7.54 0.65 -15.93
C LEU A 231 8.67 -0.37 -15.73
N THR A 232 9.37 -0.31 -14.60
CA THR A 232 10.44 -1.26 -14.28
C THR A 232 9.88 -2.68 -14.16
N GLY A 233 8.77 -2.87 -13.44
CA GLY A 233 8.11 -4.18 -13.30
C GLY A 233 7.57 -4.73 -14.61
N ILE A 234 6.88 -3.90 -15.42
CA ILE A 234 6.32 -4.28 -16.71
C ILE A 234 7.43 -4.72 -17.67
N ASN A 235 8.54 -3.99 -17.70
CA ASN A 235 9.67 -4.32 -18.58
C ASN A 235 10.45 -5.55 -18.10
N ALA A 236 10.47 -5.84 -16.80
CA ALA A 236 11.13 -7.02 -16.23
C ALA A 236 10.35 -8.32 -16.51
N ALA A 237 9.03 -8.25 -16.67
CA ALA A 237 8.18 -9.42 -16.92
C ALA A 237 8.61 -10.21 -18.16
N GLN A 238 8.77 -11.54 -18.02
CA GLN A 238 9.20 -12.46 -19.07
C GLN A 238 8.10 -13.47 -19.46
N LYS A 239 7.27 -13.91 -18.51
CA LYS A 239 6.25 -14.94 -18.71
C LYS A 239 4.84 -14.39 -18.52
N ARG A 240 4.59 -13.70 -17.41
CA ARG A 240 3.29 -13.17 -17.04
C ARG A 240 3.38 -11.86 -16.26
N LEU A 241 2.38 -11.04 -16.42
CA LEU A 241 2.16 -9.81 -15.67
C LEU A 241 0.66 -9.72 -15.36
N TRP A 242 0.29 -9.94 -14.10
CA TRP A 242 -1.10 -9.83 -13.66
C TRP A 242 -1.26 -8.64 -12.73
N ILE A 243 -2.26 -7.82 -12.98
CA ILE A 243 -2.52 -6.58 -12.26
C ILE A 243 -3.96 -6.60 -11.77
N ALA A 244 -4.17 -6.42 -10.45
CA ALA A 244 -5.48 -6.14 -9.88
C ALA A 244 -5.50 -4.69 -9.37
N SER A 245 -6.47 -3.91 -9.83
CA SER A 245 -6.62 -2.51 -9.42
C SER A 245 -8.08 -2.07 -9.56
N PRO A 246 -8.61 -1.25 -8.60
CA PRO A 246 -9.97 -0.71 -8.73
C PRO A 246 -10.10 0.25 -9.91
N TYR A 247 -9.00 0.85 -10.34
CA TYR A 247 -8.97 1.81 -11.44
C TYR A 247 -7.91 1.41 -12.45
N PHE A 248 -8.23 1.61 -13.73
CA PHE A 248 -7.29 1.42 -14.84
C PHE A 248 -7.35 2.65 -15.74
N VAL A 249 -6.55 3.66 -15.39
CA VAL A 249 -6.42 4.92 -16.15
C VAL A 249 -4.93 5.27 -16.23
N PRO A 250 -4.11 4.42 -16.88
CA PRO A 250 -2.67 4.63 -17.01
C PRO A 250 -2.37 5.78 -17.99
N ASP A 251 -1.14 6.27 -17.94
CA ASP A 251 -0.63 7.18 -18.97
C ASP A 251 -0.13 6.42 -20.20
N GLU A 252 0.24 7.17 -21.24
CA GLU A 252 0.72 6.61 -22.49
C GLU A 252 2.00 5.77 -22.33
N SER A 253 2.89 6.15 -21.41
CA SER A 253 4.15 5.42 -21.19
C SER A 253 3.89 4.02 -20.61
N ILE A 254 2.96 3.90 -19.68
CA ILE A 254 2.53 2.64 -19.08
C ILE A 254 1.80 1.79 -20.13
N MET A 255 0.87 2.38 -20.92
CA MET A 255 0.16 1.65 -21.97
C MET A 255 1.13 1.08 -23.01
N ASN A 256 2.07 1.88 -23.50
CA ASN A 256 3.09 1.43 -24.43
C ASN A 256 3.95 0.29 -23.88
N ALA A 257 4.31 0.35 -22.58
CA ALA A 257 5.06 -0.72 -21.93
C ALA A 257 4.23 -2.03 -21.82
N LEU A 258 2.94 -1.94 -21.51
CA LEU A 258 2.02 -3.09 -21.47
C LEU A 258 1.87 -3.73 -22.86
N HIS A 259 1.70 -2.90 -23.91
CA HIS A 259 1.67 -3.38 -25.30
C HIS A 259 2.95 -4.12 -25.65
N LEU A 260 4.12 -3.54 -25.35
CA LEU A 260 5.41 -4.18 -25.60
C LEU A 260 5.57 -5.50 -24.83
N ALA A 261 5.09 -5.57 -23.58
CA ALA A 261 5.12 -6.80 -22.81
C ALA A 261 4.26 -7.89 -23.47
N ALA A 262 3.02 -7.56 -23.86
CA ALA A 262 2.11 -8.50 -24.54
C ALA A 262 2.68 -8.94 -25.91
N LEU A 263 3.26 -8.01 -26.70
CA LEU A 263 3.89 -8.33 -27.98
C LEU A 263 5.16 -9.18 -27.84
N ARG A 264 5.86 -9.12 -26.69
CA ARG A 264 6.95 -10.04 -26.37
C ARG A 264 6.46 -11.45 -26.00
N GLY A 265 5.14 -11.66 -25.87
CA GLY A 265 4.55 -12.93 -25.49
C GLY A 265 4.30 -13.08 -23.98
N VAL A 266 4.42 -12.01 -23.19
CA VAL A 266 4.05 -12.01 -21.77
C VAL A 266 2.53 -12.13 -21.63
N ASP A 267 2.05 -13.03 -20.78
CA ASP A 267 0.62 -13.15 -20.42
C ASP A 267 0.19 -11.97 -19.56
N VAL A 268 -0.31 -10.91 -20.18
CA VAL A 268 -0.77 -9.70 -19.49
C VAL A 268 -2.25 -9.81 -19.16
N ARG A 269 -2.58 -9.81 -17.86
CA ARG A 269 -3.96 -9.84 -17.35
C ARG A 269 -4.22 -8.67 -16.42
N ILE A 270 -5.37 -8.04 -16.60
CA ILE A 270 -5.79 -6.90 -15.78
C ILE A 270 -7.16 -7.23 -15.19
N LEU A 271 -7.23 -7.30 -13.86
CA LEU A 271 -8.46 -7.53 -13.11
C LEU A 271 -8.94 -6.19 -12.54
N ILE A 272 -10.17 -5.83 -12.89
CA ILE A 272 -10.86 -4.60 -12.46
C ILE A 272 -12.22 -4.95 -11.85
N PRO A 273 -12.84 -4.06 -11.05
CA PRO A 273 -14.19 -4.30 -10.55
C PRO A 273 -15.22 -4.28 -11.69
N ASP A 274 -16.31 -5.06 -11.54
CA ASP A 274 -17.50 -4.94 -12.40
C ASP A 274 -18.41 -3.77 -11.96
N LYS A 275 -18.44 -3.47 -10.65
CA LYS A 275 -19.17 -2.33 -10.08
C LYS A 275 -18.30 -1.08 -10.02
N ALA A 276 -18.90 0.08 -10.24
CA ALA A 276 -18.21 1.36 -10.13
C ALA A 276 -18.48 2.01 -8.75
N ASP A 277 -17.44 2.48 -8.07
CA ASP A 277 -17.56 3.44 -6.96
C ASP A 277 -17.54 4.89 -7.49
N HIS A 278 -16.78 5.12 -8.57
CA HIS A 278 -16.70 6.38 -9.30
C HIS A 278 -16.99 6.17 -10.79
N LEU A 279 -18.20 6.49 -11.22
CA LEU A 279 -18.69 6.23 -12.58
C LEU A 279 -17.76 6.77 -13.68
N LEU A 280 -17.24 7.99 -13.53
CA LEU A 280 -16.36 8.59 -14.55
C LEU A 280 -15.03 7.85 -14.69
N VAL A 281 -14.44 7.41 -13.58
CA VAL A 281 -13.18 6.65 -13.59
C VAL A 281 -13.40 5.26 -14.16
N TYR A 282 -14.51 4.64 -13.81
CA TYR A 282 -14.92 3.35 -14.37
C TYR A 282 -15.11 3.42 -15.89
N LEU A 283 -15.84 4.43 -16.37
CA LEU A 283 -16.05 4.62 -17.81
C LEU A 283 -14.75 4.95 -18.55
N ALA A 284 -13.82 5.64 -17.93
CA ALA A 284 -12.52 5.94 -18.52
C ALA A 284 -11.70 4.67 -18.81
N ALA A 285 -11.82 3.62 -17.98
CA ALA A 285 -11.14 2.34 -18.20
C ALA A 285 -11.54 1.68 -19.54
N PHE A 286 -12.79 1.84 -19.97
CA PHE A 286 -13.29 1.23 -21.21
C PHE A 286 -12.64 1.81 -22.47
N SER A 287 -12.12 3.06 -22.40
CA SER A 287 -11.41 3.66 -23.54
C SER A 287 -10.12 2.93 -23.92
N TYR A 288 -9.55 2.18 -22.98
CA TYR A 288 -8.30 1.42 -23.18
C TYR A 288 -8.54 -0.02 -23.67
N PHE A 289 -9.77 -0.57 -23.56
CA PHE A 289 -10.00 -2.01 -23.78
C PHE A 289 -9.77 -2.44 -25.21
N GLU A 290 -10.27 -1.68 -26.19
CA GLU A 290 -10.14 -2.03 -27.60
C GLU A 290 -8.67 -2.00 -28.04
N GLU A 291 -7.94 -0.95 -27.66
CA GLU A 291 -6.53 -0.78 -27.96
C GLU A 291 -5.69 -1.89 -27.31
N ALA A 292 -5.92 -2.15 -26.02
CA ALA A 292 -5.21 -3.19 -25.26
C ALA A 292 -5.47 -4.59 -25.82
N ALA A 293 -6.73 -4.90 -26.19
CA ALA A 293 -7.10 -6.20 -26.74
C ALA A 293 -6.40 -6.48 -28.08
N ALA A 294 -6.13 -5.45 -28.87
CA ALA A 294 -5.42 -5.57 -30.16
C ALA A 294 -4.00 -6.15 -30.02
N THR A 295 -3.37 -6.01 -28.87
CA THR A 295 -2.03 -6.56 -28.56
C THR A 295 -2.05 -7.84 -27.74
N GLY A 296 -3.24 -8.33 -27.35
CA GLY A 296 -3.39 -9.56 -26.59
C GLY A 296 -3.48 -9.37 -25.06
N ILE A 297 -3.56 -8.13 -24.57
CA ILE A 297 -3.83 -7.83 -23.15
C ILE A 297 -5.27 -8.28 -22.82
N ARG A 298 -5.45 -9.00 -21.73
CA ARG A 298 -6.74 -9.53 -21.32
C ARG A 298 -7.27 -8.82 -20.10
N PHE A 299 -8.52 -8.33 -20.19
CA PHE A 299 -9.24 -7.76 -19.05
C PHE A 299 -10.21 -8.77 -18.45
N PHE A 300 -10.25 -8.78 -17.12
CA PHE A 300 -11.20 -9.57 -16.34
C PHE A 300 -11.95 -8.63 -15.40
N ARG A 301 -13.24 -8.91 -15.19
CA ARG A 301 -14.08 -8.15 -14.25
C ARG A 301 -14.40 -9.00 -13.04
N TYR A 302 -14.16 -8.47 -11.86
CA TYR A 302 -14.52 -9.10 -10.60
C TYR A 302 -16.01 -8.90 -10.34
N MET A 303 -16.76 -10.00 -10.25
CA MET A 303 -18.22 -10.00 -10.21
C MET A 303 -18.82 -10.18 -8.80
N ASP A 304 -18.02 -10.67 -7.84
CA ASP A 304 -18.48 -11.00 -6.48
C ASP A 304 -18.28 -9.85 -5.50
N GLY A 305 -18.89 -8.70 -5.78
CA GLY A 305 -18.76 -7.51 -4.95
C GLY A 305 -17.90 -6.42 -5.57
N PHE A 306 -17.13 -5.70 -4.76
CA PHE A 306 -16.26 -4.61 -5.18
C PHE A 306 -14.79 -4.99 -5.04
N LEU A 307 -14.02 -4.89 -6.12
CA LEU A 307 -12.57 -5.11 -6.13
C LEU A 307 -11.83 -3.80 -5.83
N HIS A 308 -11.06 -3.77 -4.74
CA HIS A 308 -10.24 -2.63 -4.37
C HIS A 308 -8.75 -2.97 -4.19
N GLN A 309 -8.31 -4.13 -4.63
CA GLN A 309 -6.92 -4.58 -4.56
C GLN A 309 -5.96 -3.69 -5.35
N LYS A 310 -4.73 -3.55 -4.88
CA LYS A 310 -3.61 -2.95 -5.60
C LYS A 310 -2.47 -3.95 -5.56
N VAL A 311 -2.51 -4.88 -6.50
CA VAL A 311 -1.63 -6.04 -6.54
C VAL A 311 -1.05 -6.20 -7.93
N VAL A 312 0.24 -6.47 -8.01
CA VAL A 312 0.94 -6.82 -9.24
C VAL A 312 1.70 -8.11 -9.02
N LEU A 313 1.48 -9.09 -9.89
CA LEU A 313 2.23 -10.34 -9.94
C LEU A 313 3.11 -10.35 -11.20
N ILE A 314 4.40 -10.56 -11.02
CA ILE A 314 5.40 -10.61 -12.09
C ILE A 314 6.07 -11.97 -12.07
N ASP A 315 5.86 -12.72 -13.12
CA ASP A 315 6.37 -14.08 -13.30
C ASP A 315 6.02 -14.99 -12.09
N ASP A 316 6.93 -15.87 -11.72
CA ASP A 316 6.75 -16.81 -10.61
C ASP A 316 7.52 -16.36 -9.35
N GLU A 317 8.05 -15.14 -9.32
CA GLU A 317 9.06 -14.73 -8.34
C GLU A 317 8.72 -13.46 -7.57
N ILE A 318 7.97 -12.53 -8.15
CA ILE A 318 7.75 -11.21 -7.55
C ILE A 318 6.26 -10.90 -7.47
N ALA A 319 5.83 -10.46 -6.30
CA ALA A 319 4.53 -9.85 -6.14
C ALA A 319 4.65 -8.51 -5.39
N ALA A 320 3.86 -7.53 -5.80
CA ALA A 320 3.77 -6.24 -5.13
C ALA A 320 2.35 -6.03 -4.61
N VAL A 321 2.23 -5.66 -3.34
CA VAL A 321 0.96 -5.35 -2.67
C VAL A 321 1.11 -3.99 -1.99
N GLY A 322 0.11 -3.12 -2.10
CA GLY A 322 0.19 -1.83 -1.42
C GLY A 322 -1.00 -0.92 -1.68
N THR A 323 -0.72 0.36 -1.84
CA THR A 323 -1.75 1.40 -1.87
C THR A 323 -1.97 2.02 -3.25
N ALA A 324 -0.99 1.93 -4.17
CA ALA A 324 -1.02 2.61 -5.46
C ALA A 324 -2.01 1.95 -6.43
N ASN A 325 -3.04 2.68 -6.82
CA ASN A 325 -3.93 2.31 -7.92
C ASN A 325 -3.19 2.40 -9.26
N PHE A 326 -3.69 1.68 -10.25
CA PHE A 326 -3.13 1.73 -11.60
C PHE A 326 -3.73 2.89 -12.40
N ASP A 327 -3.51 4.11 -11.89
CA ASP A 327 -4.04 5.35 -12.46
C ASP A 327 -3.06 6.53 -12.31
N ASN A 328 -3.29 7.58 -13.12
CA ASN A 328 -2.47 8.78 -13.12
C ASN A 328 -2.46 9.55 -11.79
N ARG A 329 -3.51 9.37 -10.97
CA ARG A 329 -3.57 10.03 -9.67
C ARG A 329 -2.58 9.41 -8.69
N SER A 330 -2.54 8.08 -8.61
CA SER A 330 -1.55 7.34 -7.81
C SER A 330 -0.13 7.54 -8.35
N PHE A 331 0.01 7.66 -9.66
CA PHE A 331 1.33 7.83 -10.27
C PHE A 331 1.98 9.18 -9.97
N ARG A 332 1.18 10.28 -9.79
CA ARG A 332 1.70 11.65 -9.78
C ARG A 332 1.26 12.51 -8.61
N LEU A 333 0.12 12.23 -8.00
CA LEU A 333 -0.53 13.16 -7.06
C LEU A 333 -0.62 12.65 -5.63
N ASN A 334 -0.61 11.33 -5.44
CA ASN A 334 -0.75 10.74 -4.13
C ASN A 334 0.61 10.37 -3.52
N PHE A 335 0.68 10.41 -2.20
CA PHE A 335 1.68 9.66 -1.45
C PHE A 335 1.20 8.22 -1.35
N GLU A 336 1.98 7.28 -1.88
CA GLU A 336 1.66 5.85 -1.93
C GLU A 336 2.79 5.02 -1.31
N VAL A 337 2.52 3.76 -1.04
CA VAL A 337 3.53 2.79 -0.62
C VAL A 337 3.20 1.41 -1.18
N MET A 338 4.21 0.75 -1.75
CA MET A 338 4.11 -0.63 -2.22
C MET A 338 5.14 -1.50 -1.48
N ALA A 339 4.73 -2.68 -1.06
CA ALA A 339 5.64 -3.73 -0.62
C ALA A 339 5.90 -4.66 -1.81
N VAL A 340 7.13 -4.62 -2.34
CA VAL A 340 7.58 -5.49 -3.43
C VAL A 340 8.31 -6.67 -2.81
N VAL A 341 7.73 -7.85 -2.93
CA VAL A 341 8.20 -9.10 -2.31
C VAL A 341 8.78 -9.99 -3.39
N ALA A 342 10.09 -10.25 -3.31
CA ALA A 342 10.78 -11.21 -4.16
C ALA A 342 10.88 -12.54 -3.42
N ASN A 343 9.89 -13.40 -3.61
CA ASN A 343 9.80 -14.74 -3.02
C ASN A 343 8.83 -15.62 -3.82
N PRO A 344 9.27 -16.76 -4.37
CA PRO A 344 8.40 -17.61 -5.18
C PRO A 344 7.18 -18.18 -4.42
N ALA A 345 7.32 -18.51 -3.14
CA ALA A 345 6.20 -19.03 -2.37
C ALA A 345 5.11 -17.95 -2.17
N PHE A 346 5.52 -16.73 -1.86
CA PHE A 346 4.60 -15.60 -1.75
C PHE A 346 3.95 -15.26 -3.11
N ALA A 347 4.72 -15.29 -4.20
CA ALA A 347 4.19 -15.10 -5.56
C ALA A 347 3.13 -16.16 -5.90
N ALA A 348 3.33 -17.43 -5.49
CA ALA A 348 2.36 -18.51 -5.69
C ALA A 348 1.08 -18.30 -4.85
N GLU A 349 1.18 -17.77 -3.62
CA GLU A 349 -0.01 -17.40 -2.83
C GLU A 349 -0.80 -16.28 -3.51
N VAL A 350 -0.11 -15.26 -4.02
CA VAL A 350 -0.74 -14.17 -4.78
C VAL A 350 -1.37 -14.68 -6.07
N GLU A 351 -0.73 -15.63 -6.77
CA GLU A 351 -1.32 -16.28 -7.95
C GLU A 351 -2.65 -17.00 -7.62
N GLN A 352 -2.69 -17.73 -6.51
CA GLN A 352 -3.92 -18.44 -6.09
C GLN A 352 -5.04 -17.47 -5.71
N MET A 353 -4.69 -16.30 -5.22
CA MET A 353 -5.64 -15.25 -4.87
C MET A 353 -6.30 -14.62 -6.10
N PHE A 354 -5.59 -14.49 -7.24
CA PHE A 354 -6.12 -13.98 -8.52
C PHE A 354 -7.17 -14.91 -9.14
#